data_dc5ccbd88eb71034a128a869ae6ae9d7
#
_entry.id   dc5ccbd88eb71034a128a869ae6ae9d7
#
_cell.length_a   1.000
_cell.length_b   1.000
_cell.length_c   1.000
_cell.angle_alpha   90.00
_cell.angle_beta   90.00
_cell.angle_gamma   90.00
#
_symmetry.space_group_name_H-M   'P 1'
#
loop_
_entity.id
_entity.type
_entity.pdbx_description
1 polymer ?
#
loop_
_entity_poly.entity_id
_entity_poly.type
_entity_poly.pdbx_seq_one_letter_code
_entity_poly.pdbx_strand_id
1 'polypeptide(L)'
;DNMDSLQPYPVTAYPAEPYTRITEYKKLPVQQVQGTSYAVEYSLPYKPGTKQEPYYPVLTKESQMQAELYKKQADLIDNFYYCGRLADFKYYNMDQALERALQVAEKILEEN
;
A
#
# COMPACT_ATOMS: atom_id res chain seq x y z
N ASP A 1 25.41 -20.44 3.67
CA ASP A 1 25.48 -20.39 5.13
C ASP A 1 24.09 -20.60 5.70
N ASN A 2 23.89 -21.69 6.45
CA ASN A 2 22.64 -21.94 7.17
C ASN A 2 22.59 -21.03 8.40
N MET A 3 22.17 -19.80 8.20
CA MET A 3 21.94 -18.87 9.29
C MET A 3 20.60 -19.19 9.95
N ASP A 4 20.57 -19.38 11.25
CA ASP A 4 19.34 -19.75 11.95
C ASP A 4 18.42 -18.54 12.22
N SER A 5 18.97 -17.34 12.25
CA SER A 5 18.24 -16.06 12.35
C SER A 5 19.10 -14.93 11.80
N LEU A 6 18.48 -14.00 11.09
CA LEU A 6 19.15 -12.86 10.47
C LEU A 6 19.17 -11.61 11.40
N GLN A 7 18.08 -11.35 12.11
CA GLN A 7 17.87 -10.12 12.88
C GLN A 7 17.05 -10.41 14.16
N PRO A 8 17.09 -9.53 15.19
CA PRO A 8 16.35 -9.75 16.44
C PRO A 8 14.83 -9.64 16.28
N TYR A 9 14.34 -8.79 15.38
CA TYR A 9 12.91 -8.53 15.19
C TYR A 9 12.39 -9.09 13.87
N PRO A 10 11.07 -9.40 13.76
CA PRO A 10 10.48 -9.92 12.53
C PRO A 10 10.57 -8.91 11.37
N VAL A 11 10.44 -7.62 11.65
CA VAL A 11 10.56 -6.55 10.66
C VAL A 11 11.45 -5.45 11.22
N THR A 12 12.45 -5.03 10.46
CA THR A 12 13.37 -3.95 10.82
C THR A 12 13.44 -2.95 9.68
N ALA A 13 13.21 -1.66 9.98
CA ALA A 13 13.34 -0.56 9.02
C ALA A 13 14.78 -0.04 8.96
N TYR A 14 15.22 0.34 7.78
CA TYR A 14 16.58 0.83 7.51
C TYR A 14 16.54 2.16 6.74
N PRO A 15 16.23 3.28 7.41
CA PRO A 15 16.01 4.57 6.74
C PRO A 15 17.27 5.18 6.10
N ALA A 16 18.47 4.71 6.48
CA ALA A 16 19.74 5.20 5.94
C ALA A 16 20.34 4.30 4.84
N GLU A 17 19.70 3.16 4.55
CA GLU A 17 20.20 2.20 3.59
C GLU A 17 19.49 2.31 2.23
N PRO A 18 20.04 1.74 1.13
CA PRO A 18 19.38 1.69 -0.16
C PRO A 18 18.06 0.89 -0.18
N TYR A 19 17.83 0.08 0.83
CA TYR A 19 16.61 -0.70 1.05
C TYR A 19 15.82 -0.14 2.24
N THR A 20 14.51 -0.30 2.22
CA THR A 20 13.62 0.31 3.23
C THR A 20 13.45 -0.53 4.47
N ARG A 21 13.40 -1.86 4.30
CA ARG A 21 13.24 -2.80 5.43
C ARG A 21 13.65 -4.23 5.06
N ILE A 22 13.89 -5.01 6.11
CA ILE A 22 14.07 -6.46 6.02
C ILE A 22 12.97 -7.13 6.86
N THR A 23 12.30 -8.10 6.27
CA THR A 23 11.31 -8.96 6.93
C THR A 23 11.86 -10.37 7.04
N GLU A 24 11.92 -10.92 8.25
CA GLU A 24 12.31 -12.31 8.52
C GLU A 24 11.06 -13.14 8.82
N TYR A 25 10.65 -13.99 7.86
CA TYR A 25 9.33 -14.65 7.87
C TYR A 25 9.16 -15.69 8.97
N LYS A 26 10.21 -16.37 9.40
CA LYS A 26 10.13 -17.35 10.48
C LYS A 26 9.69 -16.72 11.83
N LYS A 27 9.72 -15.40 11.93
CA LYS A 27 9.28 -14.61 13.10
C LYS A 27 7.87 -14.02 12.97
N LEU A 28 7.19 -14.25 11.81
CA LEU A 28 5.84 -13.75 11.49
C LEU A 28 4.91 -14.85 10.96
N PRO A 29 4.23 -15.63 11.77
CA PRO A 29 4.36 -15.81 13.22
C PRO A 29 5.64 -16.57 13.59
N VAL A 30 5.97 -16.63 14.87
CA VAL A 30 7.13 -17.37 15.36
C VAL A 30 7.02 -18.85 14.97
N GLN A 31 8.02 -19.36 14.24
CA GLN A 31 8.08 -20.73 13.76
C GLN A 31 9.32 -21.44 14.30
N GLN A 32 9.16 -22.71 14.70
CA GLN A 32 10.23 -23.57 15.18
C GLN A 32 10.79 -24.42 14.02
N VAL A 33 11.58 -23.78 13.14
CA VAL A 33 12.17 -24.39 11.97
C VAL A 33 13.67 -24.10 11.91
N GLN A 34 14.44 -25.02 11.30
CA GLN A 34 15.85 -24.77 11.01
C GLN A 34 15.98 -23.83 9.83
N GLY A 35 16.96 -22.94 9.89
CA GLY A 35 17.19 -21.91 8.88
C GLY A 35 16.17 -20.79 8.95
N THR A 36 16.28 -19.83 8.04
CA THR A 36 15.36 -18.69 7.94
C THR A 36 15.19 -18.26 6.50
N SER A 37 14.06 -17.62 6.20
CA SER A 37 13.83 -16.90 4.95
C SER A 37 13.55 -15.43 5.24
N TYR A 38 14.03 -14.56 4.36
CA TYR A 38 13.85 -13.13 4.53
C TYR A 38 13.62 -12.43 3.19
N ALA A 39 12.95 -11.28 3.24
CA ALA A 39 12.81 -10.37 2.13
C ALA A 39 13.53 -9.04 2.44
N VAL A 40 14.26 -8.54 1.46
CA VAL A 40 14.83 -7.19 1.47
C VAL A 40 13.98 -6.34 0.53
N GLU A 41 13.38 -5.27 1.04
CA GLU A 41 12.48 -4.42 0.29
C GLU A 41 13.18 -3.16 -0.20
N TYR A 42 13.10 -2.91 -1.52
CA TYR A 42 13.58 -1.71 -2.16
C TYR A 42 12.41 -0.87 -2.66
N SER A 43 12.33 0.39 -2.25
CA SER A 43 11.36 1.33 -2.80
C SER A 43 11.86 1.87 -4.14
N LEU A 44 11.07 1.66 -5.19
CA LEU A 44 11.39 2.13 -6.54
C LEU A 44 10.26 3.04 -7.06
N PRO A 45 10.58 4.12 -7.79
CA PRO A 45 9.56 4.89 -8.49
C PRO A 45 8.81 4.00 -9.49
N TYR A 46 7.48 4.06 -9.46
CA TYR A 46 6.66 3.36 -10.44
C TYR A 46 6.94 3.86 -11.87
N LYS A 47 7.08 2.93 -12.80
CA LYS A 47 7.26 3.22 -14.22
C LYS A 47 6.11 2.59 -15.02
N PRO A 48 5.22 3.40 -15.65
CA PRO A 48 4.16 2.88 -16.51
C PRO A 48 4.69 1.99 -17.65
N GLY A 49 3.93 0.95 -18.01
CA GLY A 49 4.31 0.01 -19.07
C GLY A 49 5.35 -1.04 -18.67
N THR A 50 5.76 -1.10 -17.41
CA THR A 50 6.61 -2.15 -16.85
C THR A 50 5.76 -3.20 -16.12
N LYS A 51 6.40 -4.28 -15.62
CA LYS A 51 5.74 -5.27 -14.74
C LYS A 51 5.64 -4.79 -13.27
N GLN A 52 5.99 -3.54 -12.98
CA GLN A 52 5.86 -2.97 -11.65
C GLN A 52 4.39 -2.66 -11.36
N GLU A 53 3.98 -2.83 -10.11
CA GLU A 53 2.67 -2.44 -9.61
C GLU A 53 2.79 -1.24 -8.67
N PRO A 54 1.93 -0.21 -8.82
CA PRO A 54 1.90 0.90 -7.89
C PRO A 54 1.24 0.48 -6.58
N TYR A 55 1.93 0.64 -5.44
CA TYR A 55 1.40 0.29 -4.12
C TYR A 55 0.86 1.49 -3.35
N TYR A 56 1.51 2.65 -3.50
CA TYR A 56 1.18 3.85 -2.73
C TYR A 56 1.18 5.09 -3.60
N PRO A 57 0.25 6.03 -3.38
CA PRO A 57 0.33 7.35 -3.99
C PRO A 57 1.51 8.13 -3.40
N VAL A 58 2.24 8.84 -4.26
CA VAL A 58 3.28 9.79 -3.81
C VAL A 58 2.61 11.15 -3.64
N LEU A 59 2.39 11.57 -2.39
CA LEU A 59 1.59 12.75 -2.03
C LEU A 59 2.39 14.05 -2.17
N THR A 60 2.83 14.39 -3.40
CA THR A 60 3.35 15.72 -3.69
C THR A 60 2.19 16.70 -3.95
N LYS A 61 2.46 18.00 -3.92
CA LYS A 61 1.48 19.04 -4.24
C LYS A 61 0.92 18.84 -5.66
N GLU A 62 1.79 18.58 -6.62
CA GLU A 62 1.44 18.39 -8.04
C GLU A 62 0.58 17.15 -8.24
N SER A 63 0.94 16.04 -7.63
CA SER A 63 0.20 14.78 -7.76
C SER A 63 -1.18 14.86 -7.08
N GLN A 64 -1.29 15.56 -5.94
CA GLN A 64 -2.57 15.82 -5.28
C GLN A 64 -3.49 16.71 -6.14
N MET A 65 -2.94 17.79 -6.72
CA MET A 65 -3.71 18.64 -7.65
C MET A 65 -4.21 17.85 -8.86
N GLN A 66 -3.38 16.99 -9.43
CA GLN A 66 -3.75 16.14 -10.54
C GLN A 66 -4.84 15.12 -10.14
N ALA A 67 -4.72 14.48 -8.97
CA ALA A 67 -5.73 13.58 -8.44
C ALA A 67 -7.10 14.26 -8.28
N GLU A 68 -7.13 15.50 -7.76
CA GLU A 68 -8.36 16.27 -7.63
C GLU A 68 -9.03 16.60 -8.98
N LEU A 69 -8.26 16.79 -10.05
CA LEU A 69 -8.82 16.94 -11.40
C LEU A 69 -9.50 15.66 -11.89
N TYR A 70 -8.89 14.50 -11.66
CA TYR A 70 -9.50 13.21 -11.98
C TYR A 70 -10.76 12.93 -11.17
N LYS A 71 -10.76 13.23 -9.88
CA LYS A 71 -11.95 13.10 -9.02
C LYS A 71 -13.12 13.93 -9.54
N LYS A 72 -12.86 15.20 -9.87
CA LYS A 72 -13.89 16.09 -10.44
C LYS A 72 -14.47 15.54 -11.75
N GLN A 73 -13.67 14.88 -12.58
CA GLN A 73 -14.16 14.23 -13.80
C GLN A 73 -14.94 12.96 -13.47
N ALA A 74 -14.49 12.16 -12.52
CA ALA A 74 -15.17 10.96 -12.08
C ALA A 74 -16.56 11.26 -11.48
N ASP A 75 -16.68 12.36 -10.72
CA ASP A 75 -17.94 12.81 -10.10
C ASP A 75 -18.99 13.27 -11.13
N LEU A 76 -18.60 13.47 -12.40
CA LEU A 76 -19.53 13.80 -13.50
C LEU A 76 -20.08 12.56 -14.20
N ILE A 77 -19.61 11.37 -13.84
CA ILE A 77 -20.03 10.11 -14.47
C ILE A 77 -21.10 9.46 -13.62
N ASP A 78 -22.30 9.34 -14.14
CA ASP A 78 -23.41 8.70 -13.44
C ASP A 78 -23.09 7.22 -13.12
N ASN A 79 -23.46 6.78 -11.93
CA ASN A 79 -23.27 5.42 -11.44
C ASN A 79 -21.79 4.96 -11.44
N PHE A 80 -20.84 5.91 -11.34
CA PHE A 80 -19.43 5.63 -11.21
C PHE A 80 -18.96 5.87 -9.78
N TYR A 81 -18.52 4.81 -9.10
CA TYR A 81 -18.07 4.87 -7.72
C TYR A 81 -16.62 4.41 -7.62
N TYR A 82 -15.86 5.05 -6.75
CA TYR A 82 -14.47 4.70 -6.50
C TYR A 82 -14.13 4.79 -5.01
N CYS A 83 -13.24 3.91 -4.56
CA CYS A 83 -12.68 3.95 -3.21
C CYS A 83 -11.34 3.25 -3.14
N GLY A 84 -10.64 3.45 -2.03
CA GLY A 84 -9.37 2.81 -1.74
C GLY A 84 -8.16 3.72 -1.92
N ARG A 85 -7.00 3.26 -1.44
CA ARG A 85 -5.77 4.06 -1.33
C ARG A 85 -5.37 4.77 -2.61
N LEU A 86 -5.43 4.07 -3.75
CA LEU A 86 -5.01 4.65 -5.04
C LEU A 86 -6.10 5.54 -5.62
N ALA A 87 -7.36 5.11 -5.59
CA ALA A 87 -8.47 5.85 -6.17
C ALA A 87 -8.78 7.14 -5.38
N ASP A 88 -8.83 7.08 -4.07
CA ASP A 88 -8.99 8.26 -3.21
C ASP A 88 -7.70 9.12 -3.14
N PHE A 89 -6.58 8.60 -3.68
CA PHE A 89 -5.25 9.22 -3.63
C PHE A 89 -4.85 9.59 -2.21
N LYS A 90 -5.00 8.64 -1.26
CA LYS A 90 -4.84 8.88 0.17
C LYS A 90 -4.21 7.67 0.85
N TYR A 91 -3.36 7.92 1.84
CA TYR A 91 -2.80 6.87 2.65
C TYR A 91 -3.80 6.46 3.73
N TYR A 92 -4.40 5.27 3.57
CA TYR A 92 -5.33 4.69 4.53
C TYR A 92 -4.69 3.57 5.35
N ASN A 93 -4.99 3.53 6.63
CA ASN A 93 -4.91 2.31 7.43
C ASN A 93 -6.09 1.38 7.09
N MET A 94 -6.06 0.12 7.55
CA MET A 94 -7.10 -0.87 7.21
C MET A 94 -8.50 -0.46 7.68
N ASP A 95 -8.59 0.10 8.89
CA ASP A 95 -9.82 0.65 9.48
C ASP A 95 -10.40 1.79 8.64
N GLN A 96 -9.56 2.73 8.22
CA GLN A 96 -9.95 3.85 7.36
C GLN A 96 -10.39 3.40 5.96
N ALA A 97 -9.73 2.37 5.42
CA ALA A 97 -10.12 1.79 4.13
C ALA A 97 -11.50 1.11 4.22
N LEU A 98 -11.77 0.40 5.32
CA LEU A 98 -13.07 -0.21 5.59
C LEU A 98 -14.17 0.87 5.76
N GLU A 99 -13.92 1.88 6.59
CA GLU A 99 -14.84 3.00 6.78
C GLU A 99 -15.20 3.66 5.44
N ARG A 100 -14.21 3.92 4.60
CA ARG A 100 -14.41 4.51 3.28
C ARG A 100 -15.26 3.61 2.37
N ALA A 101 -15.03 2.31 2.39
CA ALA A 101 -15.82 1.35 1.62
C ALA A 101 -17.29 1.31 2.07
N LEU A 102 -17.56 1.38 3.38
CA LEU A 102 -18.92 1.45 3.93
C LEU A 102 -19.63 2.72 3.50
N GLN A 103 -18.98 3.89 3.56
CA GLN A 103 -19.53 5.16 3.10
C GLN A 103 -19.93 5.12 1.61
N VAL A 104 -19.11 4.49 0.77
CA VAL A 104 -19.44 4.34 -0.66
C VAL A 104 -20.61 3.37 -0.85
N ALA A 105 -20.66 2.28 -0.08
CA ALA A 105 -21.77 1.32 -0.14
C ALA A 105 -23.10 1.97 0.30
N GLU A 106 -23.10 2.77 1.37
CA GLU A 106 -24.29 3.53 1.82
C GLU A 106 -24.78 4.48 0.71
N LYS A 107 -23.87 5.23 0.10
CA LYS A 107 -24.21 6.13 -1.02
C LYS A 107 -24.88 5.37 -2.17
N ILE A 108 -24.35 4.21 -2.57
CA ILE A 108 -24.92 3.37 -3.64
C ILE A 108 -26.34 2.90 -3.27
N LEU A 109 -26.59 2.56 -2.01
CA LEU A 109 -27.88 2.10 -1.53
C LEU A 109 -28.93 3.24 -1.45
N GLU A 110 -28.50 4.47 -1.20
CA GLU A 110 -29.38 5.65 -1.16
C GLU A 110 -29.77 6.14 -2.55
N GLU A 111 -28.93 5.93 -3.56
CA GLU A 111 -29.15 6.38 -4.94
C GLU A 111 -29.94 5.37 -5.78
N ASN A 112 -30.20 4.14 -5.30
CA ASN A 112 -30.98 3.08 -5.94
C ASN A 112 -32.31 2.82 -5.22
#